data_8bbf289951a7ce4da23bad4242a07531
#
_entry.id   8bbf289951a7ce4da23bad4242a07531
#
_cell.length_a   1.000
_cell.length_b   1.000
_cell.length_c   1.000
_cell.angle_alpha   90.00
_cell.angle_beta   90.00
_cell.angle_gamma   90.00
#
_symmetry.space_group_name_H-M   'P 1'
#
loop_
_entity.id
_entity.type
_entity.pdbx_description
1 polymer ?
#
loop_
_entity_poly.entity_id
_entity_poly.type
_entity_poly.pdbx_seq_one_letter_code
_entity_poly.pdbx_strand_id
1 'polypeptide(L)'
;MPITINTDKLYDTDLTDAAWALIGPMLPAARRGGRPRTTNIRAVLNAIFYLLRTGCQWRLLPREFPVWSTVYHYFRAWKNGGVWTCVQRSMYQQARRQAGRTACPSVVIMDGQSVKTTERGGIRGFDAHKRVKGRKRHILVDTFGLLIACRVEPADISDRRAAALLLGGLGALFPNIRTVIADAGHQSRKLARHLLQQVAGSYRSSNVGSVPSRSQASPGL
;
A
#
# COMPACT_ATOMS: atom_id res chain seq x y z
N MET A 1 -11.96 -23.99 17.90
CA MET A 1 -13.02 -23.05 17.56
C MET A 1 -13.59 -23.46 16.23
N PRO A 2 -14.88 -23.73 16.07
CA PRO A 2 -15.46 -24.08 14.78
C PRO A 2 -15.35 -22.85 13.82
N ILE A 3 -14.83 -23.09 12.62
CA ILE A 3 -14.82 -22.08 11.55
C ILE A 3 -16.27 -21.97 11.06
N THR A 4 -16.97 -20.93 11.44
CA THR A 4 -18.29 -20.62 10.88
C THR A 4 -18.11 -20.21 9.45
N ILE A 5 -18.40 -21.09 8.51
CA ILE A 5 -18.47 -20.78 7.09
C ILE A 5 -19.66 -19.83 6.92
N ASN A 6 -19.39 -18.56 6.62
CA ASN A 6 -20.44 -17.58 6.32
C ASN A 6 -21.05 -17.94 4.95
N THR A 7 -22.22 -18.56 4.95
CA THR A 7 -22.93 -19.05 3.77
C THR A 7 -23.49 -17.94 2.86
N ASP A 8 -23.42 -16.68 3.28
CA ASP A 8 -24.01 -15.54 2.55
C ASP A 8 -23.02 -14.83 1.61
N LYS A 9 -21.79 -15.35 1.47
CA LYS A 9 -20.80 -14.83 0.53
C LYS A 9 -20.95 -15.51 -0.82
N LEU A 10 -21.19 -14.71 -1.85
CA LEU A 10 -21.21 -15.19 -3.23
C LEU A 10 -19.79 -15.47 -3.77
N TYR A 11 -18.83 -14.66 -3.35
CA TYR A 11 -17.41 -14.76 -3.69
C TYR A 11 -16.51 -14.66 -2.46
N ASP A 12 -15.35 -15.32 -2.49
CA ASP A 12 -14.35 -15.24 -1.40
C ASP A 12 -13.88 -13.82 -1.11
N THR A 13 -14.01 -12.94 -2.10
CA THR A 13 -13.65 -11.52 -2.00
C THR A 13 -14.71 -10.66 -1.34
N ASP A 14 -15.90 -11.21 -1.06
CA ASP A 14 -16.98 -10.45 -0.46
C ASP A 14 -16.67 -10.13 1.00
N LEU A 15 -17.02 -8.90 1.38
CA LEU A 15 -16.86 -8.44 2.74
C LEU A 15 -17.74 -9.22 3.70
N THR A 16 -17.16 -9.67 4.80
CA THR A 16 -17.96 -10.12 5.96
C THR A 16 -18.72 -8.95 6.55
N ASP A 17 -19.76 -9.23 7.33
CA ASP A 17 -20.53 -8.18 8.03
C ASP A 17 -19.62 -7.39 8.98
N ALA A 18 -18.71 -8.07 9.68
CA ALA A 18 -17.72 -7.44 10.53
C ALA A 18 -16.80 -6.50 9.76
N ALA A 19 -16.29 -6.90 8.58
CA ALA A 19 -15.46 -6.05 7.73
C ALA A 19 -16.26 -4.87 7.14
N TRP A 20 -17.51 -5.11 6.77
CA TRP A 20 -18.42 -4.04 6.32
C TRP A 20 -18.71 -3.03 7.41
N ALA A 21 -18.99 -3.47 8.65
CA ALA A 21 -19.21 -2.60 9.78
C ALA A 21 -18.02 -1.66 10.06
N LEU A 22 -16.80 -2.11 9.77
CA LEU A 22 -15.59 -1.29 9.90
C LEU A 22 -15.42 -0.29 8.76
N ILE A 23 -15.63 -0.72 7.50
CA ILE A 23 -15.31 0.08 6.32
C ILE A 23 -16.48 0.98 5.91
N GLY A 24 -17.71 0.50 6.03
CA GLY A 24 -18.91 1.20 5.57
C GLY A 24 -19.03 2.64 6.08
N PRO A 25 -18.83 2.91 7.39
CA PRO A 25 -18.89 4.26 7.95
C PRO A 25 -17.81 5.22 7.41
N MET A 26 -16.72 4.69 6.85
CA MET A 26 -15.62 5.51 6.29
C MET A 26 -15.92 5.96 4.86
N LEU A 27 -16.91 5.35 4.21
CA LEU A 27 -17.28 5.68 2.84
C LEU A 27 -18.16 6.93 2.80
N PRO A 28 -18.04 7.77 1.74
CA PRO A 28 -18.86 8.98 1.64
C PRO A 28 -20.35 8.67 1.63
N ALA A 29 -21.10 9.40 2.45
CA ALA A 29 -22.54 9.37 2.45
C ALA A 29 -23.13 9.81 1.09
N ALA A 30 -24.41 9.56 0.87
CA ALA A 30 -25.12 10.11 -0.29
C ALA A 30 -25.07 11.65 -0.25
N ARG A 31 -24.86 12.27 -1.41
CA ARG A 31 -24.92 13.74 -1.50
C ARG A 31 -26.34 14.23 -1.20
N ARG A 32 -26.43 15.33 -0.51
CA ARG A 32 -27.72 16.01 -0.32
C ARG A 32 -28.18 16.62 -1.64
N GLY A 33 -29.48 16.55 -1.93
CA GLY A 33 -30.05 17.04 -3.17
C GLY A 33 -29.93 16.09 -4.35
N GLY A 34 -30.74 16.25 -5.36
CA GLY A 34 -30.80 15.42 -6.55
C GLY A 34 -31.50 14.07 -6.32
N ARG A 35 -31.31 13.15 -7.27
CA ARG A 35 -31.90 11.81 -7.22
C ARG A 35 -31.32 11.00 -6.05
N PRO A 36 -32.12 10.38 -5.20
CA PRO A 36 -31.65 9.53 -4.11
C PRO A 36 -30.75 8.40 -4.62
N ARG A 37 -29.71 8.08 -3.84
CA ARG A 37 -28.81 6.97 -4.14
C ARG A 37 -29.51 5.63 -3.89
N THR A 38 -29.78 4.88 -4.97
CA THR A 38 -30.36 3.52 -4.91
C THR A 38 -29.29 2.42 -4.95
N THR A 39 -28.04 2.78 -5.27
CA THR A 39 -26.93 1.82 -5.43
C THR A 39 -26.51 1.25 -4.09
N ASN A 40 -26.44 -0.09 -3.99
CA ASN A 40 -25.89 -0.77 -2.83
C ASN A 40 -24.35 -0.59 -2.82
N ILE A 41 -23.87 0.19 -1.87
CA ILE A 41 -22.43 0.54 -1.75
C ILE A 41 -21.57 -0.64 -1.32
N ARG A 42 -22.11 -1.56 -0.50
CA ARG A 42 -21.40 -2.80 -0.15
C ARG A 42 -21.16 -3.66 -1.39
N ALA A 43 -22.17 -3.83 -2.24
CA ALA A 43 -22.03 -4.56 -3.50
C ALA A 43 -21.03 -3.90 -4.46
N VAL A 44 -20.97 -2.56 -4.51
CA VAL A 44 -19.96 -1.83 -5.26
C VAL A 44 -18.55 -2.13 -4.73
N LEU A 45 -18.37 -2.14 -3.41
CA LEU A 45 -17.07 -2.42 -2.80
C LEU A 45 -16.64 -3.88 -3.03
N ASN A 46 -17.56 -4.84 -2.89
CA ASN A 46 -17.33 -6.24 -3.22
C ASN A 46 -16.89 -6.43 -4.68
N ALA A 47 -17.56 -5.76 -5.62
CA ALA A 47 -17.18 -5.76 -7.04
C ALA A 47 -15.77 -5.21 -7.28
N ILE A 48 -15.37 -4.15 -6.56
CA ILE A 48 -14.02 -3.60 -6.63
C ILE A 48 -13.00 -4.62 -6.10
N PHE A 49 -13.26 -5.26 -4.97
CA PHE A 49 -12.36 -6.29 -4.41
C PHE A 49 -12.25 -7.52 -5.30
N TYR A 50 -13.37 -7.94 -5.90
CA TYR A 50 -13.38 -9.00 -6.91
C TYR A 50 -12.46 -8.65 -8.08
N LEU A 51 -12.61 -7.46 -8.66
CA LEU A 51 -11.78 -6.99 -9.76
C LEU A 51 -10.29 -6.91 -9.37
N LEU A 52 -9.97 -6.41 -8.19
CA LEU A 52 -8.59 -6.32 -7.71
C LEU A 52 -7.96 -7.70 -7.49
N ARG A 53 -8.74 -8.68 -7.07
CA ARG A 53 -8.27 -10.06 -6.82
C ARG A 53 -8.09 -10.85 -8.09
N THR A 54 -9.05 -10.76 -9.01
CA THR A 54 -9.08 -11.54 -10.24
C THR A 54 -8.30 -10.89 -11.39
N GLY A 55 -8.13 -9.56 -11.36
CA GLY A 55 -7.54 -8.82 -12.47
C GLY A 55 -8.43 -8.76 -13.70
N CYS A 56 -9.73 -9.09 -13.61
CA CYS A 56 -10.64 -9.06 -14.73
C CYS A 56 -10.81 -7.65 -15.31
N GLN A 57 -11.25 -7.55 -16.56
CA GLN A 57 -11.60 -6.25 -17.14
C GLN A 57 -12.91 -5.74 -16.52
N TRP A 58 -13.08 -4.42 -16.41
CA TRP A 58 -14.29 -3.79 -15.88
C TRP A 58 -15.58 -4.33 -16.51
N ARG A 59 -15.56 -4.50 -17.82
CA ARG A 59 -16.72 -4.98 -18.58
C ARG A 59 -17.02 -6.46 -18.38
N LEU A 60 -16.10 -7.22 -17.78
CA LEU A 60 -16.22 -8.64 -17.48
C LEU A 60 -16.58 -8.89 -16.01
N LEU A 61 -16.98 -7.86 -15.28
CA LEU A 61 -17.53 -8.06 -13.94
C LEU A 61 -18.79 -8.94 -14.02
N PRO A 62 -18.93 -9.95 -13.14
CA PRO A 62 -20.12 -10.79 -13.04
C PRO A 62 -21.40 -9.98 -12.91
N ARG A 63 -22.51 -10.52 -13.44
CA ARG A 63 -23.81 -9.82 -13.50
C ARG A 63 -24.47 -9.63 -12.14
N GLU A 64 -24.05 -10.39 -11.15
CA GLU A 64 -24.50 -10.33 -9.76
C GLU A 64 -24.05 -9.02 -9.07
N PHE A 65 -22.97 -8.42 -9.57
CA PHE A 65 -22.54 -7.11 -9.12
C PHE A 65 -23.31 -5.98 -9.82
N PRO A 66 -23.28 -4.77 -9.26
CA PRO A 66 -23.81 -3.60 -9.95
C PRO A 66 -23.12 -3.41 -11.32
N VAL A 67 -23.83 -2.80 -12.27
CA VAL A 67 -23.30 -2.55 -13.63
C VAL A 67 -21.89 -1.96 -13.55
N TRP A 68 -20.97 -2.51 -14.33
CA TRP A 68 -19.55 -2.17 -14.30
C TRP A 68 -19.26 -0.65 -14.37
N SER A 69 -20.05 0.10 -15.14
CA SER A 69 -19.91 1.54 -15.28
C SER A 69 -20.20 2.27 -13.96
N THR A 70 -21.17 1.81 -13.17
CA THR A 70 -21.48 2.30 -11.85
C THR A 70 -20.32 2.00 -10.89
N VAL A 71 -19.82 0.75 -10.89
CA VAL A 71 -18.68 0.35 -10.05
C VAL A 71 -17.43 1.20 -10.38
N TYR A 72 -17.14 1.38 -11.67
CA TYR A 72 -16.03 2.20 -12.14
C TYR A 72 -16.17 3.67 -11.75
N HIS A 73 -17.40 4.24 -11.81
CA HIS A 73 -17.67 5.60 -11.35
C HIS A 73 -17.30 5.77 -9.86
N TYR A 74 -17.77 4.88 -8.99
CA TYR A 74 -17.44 4.93 -7.56
C TYR A 74 -15.94 4.72 -7.31
N PHE A 75 -15.32 3.76 -7.99
CA PHE A 75 -13.87 3.54 -7.89
C PHE A 75 -13.08 4.81 -8.21
N ARG A 76 -13.41 5.50 -9.32
CA ARG A 76 -12.77 6.76 -9.70
C ARG A 76 -13.06 7.87 -8.71
N ALA A 77 -14.29 8.05 -8.30
CA ALA A 77 -14.69 9.07 -7.34
C ALA A 77 -13.94 8.90 -6.01
N TRP A 78 -13.87 7.68 -5.48
CA TRP A 78 -13.16 7.39 -4.24
C TRP A 78 -11.64 7.51 -4.38
N LYS A 79 -11.08 7.14 -5.54
CA LYS A 79 -9.67 7.35 -5.84
C LYS A 79 -9.33 8.84 -5.84
N ASN A 80 -10.07 9.63 -6.58
CA ASN A 80 -9.80 11.07 -6.74
C ASN A 80 -10.11 11.86 -5.46
N GLY A 81 -11.09 11.43 -4.68
CA GLY A 81 -11.45 12.02 -3.39
C GLY A 81 -10.58 11.56 -2.19
N GLY A 82 -9.54 10.74 -2.42
CA GLY A 82 -8.66 10.27 -1.35
C GLY A 82 -9.29 9.29 -0.36
N VAL A 83 -10.48 8.76 -0.66
CA VAL A 83 -11.22 7.84 0.24
C VAL A 83 -10.41 6.60 0.55
N TRP A 84 -9.72 6.03 -0.44
CA TRP A 84 -8.88 4.85 -0.25
C TRP A 84 -7.74 5.10 0.74
N THR A 85 -7.14 6.28 0.70
CA THR A 85 -6.09 6.68 1.64
C THR A 85 -6.63 6.79 3.07
N CYS A 86 -7.83 7.37 3.23
CA CYS A 86 -8.49 7.47 4.53
C CYS A 86 -8.84 6.10 5.09
N VAL A 87 -9.43 5.22 4.29
CA VAL A 87 -9.78 3.84 4.68
C VAL A 87 -8.53 3.07 5.08
N GLN A 88 -7.49 3.07 4.23
CA GLN A 88 -6.24 2.38 4.51
C GLN A 88 -5.60 2.87 5.82
N ARG A 89 -5.54 4.19 6.03
CA ARG A 89 -4.98 4.78 7.25
C ARG A 89 -5.77 4.36 8.50
N SER A 90 -7.08 4.41 8.45
CA SER A 90 -7.94 4.02 9.57
C SER A 90 -7.78 2.55 9.91
N MET A 91 -7.79 1.67 8.90
CA MET A 91 -7.57 0.23 9.07
C MET A 91 -6.17 -0.06 9.65
N TYR A 92 -5.15 0.61 9.12
CA TYR A 92 -3.79 0.50 9.63
C TYR A 92 -3.70 0.87 11.13
N GLN A 93 -4.25 2.02 11.52
CA GLN A 93 -4.23 2.48 12.90
C GLN A 93 -4.99 1.54 13.83
N GLN A 94 -6.12 0.99 13.37
CA GLN A 94 -6.90 0.03 14.13
C GLN A 94 -6.16 -1.29 14.32
N ALA A 95 -5.54 -1.83 13.26
CA ALA A 95 -4.74 -3.05 13.35
C ALA A 95 -3.58 -2.91 14.36
N ARG A 96 -2.91 -1.76 14.38
CA ARG A 96 -1.87 -1.49 15.37
C ARG A 96 -2.40 -1.46 16.80
N ARG A 97 -3.54 -0.77 17.03
CA ARG A 97 -4.16 -0.72 18.37
C ARG A 97 -4.58 -2.11 18.85
N GLN A 98 -5.14 -2.93 17.96
CA GLN A 98 -5.49 -4.34 18.27
C GLN A 98 -4.24 -5.18 18.62
N ALA A 99 -3.09 -4.86 18.04
CA ALA A 99 -1.80 -5.47 18.37
C ALA A 99 -1.13 -4.85 19.62
N GLY A 100 -1.85 -4.03 20.42
CA GLY A 100 -1.30 -3.39 21.61
C GLY A 100 -0.27 -2.29 21.34
N ARG A 101 -0.29 -1.66 20.14
CA ARG A 101 0.66 -0.63 19.74
C ARG A 101 0.00 0.75 19.56
N THR A 102 0.82 1.78 19.61
CA THR A 102 0.39 3.13 19.28
C THR A 102 -0.07 3.22 17.82
N ALA A 103 -1.06 4.04 17.53
CA ALA A 103 -1.61 4.22 16.18
C ALA A 103 -0.56 4.71 15.16
N CYS A 104 0.46 5.44 15.62
CA CYS A 104 1.55 5.93 14.78
C CYS A 104 2.82 5.11 15.01
N PRO A 105 3.48 4.63 13.93
CA PRO A 105 4.75 3.91 14.05
C PRO A 105 5.90 4.85 14.38
N SER A 106 6.90 4.36 15.09
CA SER A 106 8.18 5.06 15.29
C SER A 106 9.27 4.60 14.33
N VAL A 107 9.13 3.39 13.79
CA VAL A 107 10.06 2.76 12.85
C VAL A 107 9.28 2.31 11.62
N VAL A 108 9.83 2.60 10.45
CA VAL A 108 9.28 2.16 9.15
C VAL A 108 10.38 1.51 8.32
N ILE A 109 9.99 0.55 7.51
CA ILE A 109 10.87 -0.23 6.65
C ILE A 109 10.45 0.02 5.21
N MET A 110 11.39 0.38 4.35
CA MET A 110 11.16 0.64 2.94
C MET A 110 11.88 -0.40 2.08
N ASP A 111 11.14 -0.94 1.12
CA ASP A 111 11.66 -1.89 0.14
C ASP A 111 11.18 -1.54 -1.27
N GLY A 112 11.97 -1.95 -2.27
CA GLY A 112 11.69 -1.72 -3.69
C GLY A 112 11.82 -2.98 -4.54
N GLN A 113 10.74 -3.34 -5.23
CA GLN A 113 10.70 -4.49 -6.12
C GLN A 113 10.45 -4.07 -7.57
N SER A 114 11.34 -4.51 -8.48
CA SER A 114 11.13 -4.36 -9.93
C SER A 114 10.36 -5.55 -10.47
N VAL A 115 9.29 -5.28 -11.23
CA VAL A 115 8.39 -6.30 -11.77
C VAL A 115 8.28 -6.12 -13.28
N LYS A 116 8.47 -7.21 -14.02
CA LYS A 116 8.24 -7.24 -15.47
C LYS A 116 6.78 -6.91 -15.76
N THR A 117 6.54 -6.15 -16.82
CA THR A 117 5.19 -5.86 -17.30
C THR A 117 5.02 -6.39 -18.71
N THR A 118 3.77 -6.75 -19.05
CA THR A 118 3.39 -7.10 -20.41
C THR A 118 3.48 -5.87 -21.33
N GLU A 119 3.47 -6.09 -22.64
CA GLU A 119 3.55 -5.00 -23.63
C GLU A 119 2.40 -4.00 -23.54
N ARG A 120 1.22 -4.43 -23.10
CA ARG A 120 0.02 -3.59 -22.90
C ARG A 120 0.01 -2.81 -21.58
N GLY A 121 1.09 -2.84 -20.81
CA GLY A 121 1.11 -2.37 -19.41
C GLY A 121 1.22 -0.85 -19.18
N GLY A 122 1.11 0.02 -20.17
CA GLY A 122 1.28 1.48 -20.03
C GLY A 122 2.73 1.90 -19.76
N ILE A 123 2.94 3.05 -19.09
CA ILE A 123 4.29 3.60 -18.84
C ILE A 123 5.16 2.59 -18.09
N ARG A 124 6.33 2.31 -18.64
CA ARG A 124 7.33 1.37 -18.12
C ARG A 124 8.74 1.92 -18.35
N GLY A 125 9.71 1.47 -17.54
CA GLY A 125 11.13 1.82 -17.66
C GLY A 125 12.00 0.57 -17.60
N PHE A 126 13.31 0.75 -17.68
CA PHE A 126 14.30 -0.31 -17.59
C PHE A 126 15.16 -0.13 -16.33
N ASP A 127 15.08 -1.08 -15.40
CA ASP A 127 15.97 -1.15 -14.25
C ASP A 127 17.29 -1.81 -14.71
N ALA A 128 18.31 -1.01 -14.93
CA ALA A 128 19.60 -1.50 -15.41
C ALA A 128 20.31 -2.41 -14.40
N HIS A 129 20.11 -2.18 -13.10
CA HIS A 129 20.73 -2.97 -12.05
C HIS A 129 20.11 -4.37 -11.95
N LYS A 130 18.78 -4.47 -11.96
CA LYS A 130 18.07 -5.74 -11.91
C LYS A 130 17.78 -6.33 -13.30
N ARG A 131 18.18 -5.64 -14.38
CA ARG A 131 17.91 -6.01 -15.78
C ARG A 131 16.43 -6.33 -16.07
N VAL A 132 15.53 -5.55 -15.49
CA VAL A 132 14.09 -5.73 -15.62
C VAL A 132 13.46 -4.57 -16.37
N LYS A 133 12.79 -4.85 -17.50
CA LYS A 133 11.93 -3.89 -18.18
C LYS A 133 10.52 -3.98 -17.61
N GLY A 134 10.05 -2.91 -16.97
CA GLY A 134 8.75 -2.94 -16.31
C GLY A 134 8.49 -1.77 -15.39
N ARG A 135 7.94 -2.07 -14.24
CA ARG A 135 7.64 -1.10 -13.19
C ARG A 135 8.35 -1.46 -11.91
N LYS A 136 8.64 -0.46 -11.11
CA LYS A 136 9.17 -0.63 -9.77
C LYS A 136 8.07 -0.30 -8.76
N ARG A 137 7.86 -1.18 -7.82
CA ARG A 137 6.94 -1.01 -6.70
C ARG A 137 7.76 -0.74 -5.44
N HIS A 138 7.56 0.42 -4.86
CA HIS A 138 8.12 0.78 -3.57
C HIS A 138 7.04 0.67 -2.51
N ILE A 139 7.34 -0.01 -1.42
CA ILE A 139 6.45 -0.17 -0.28
C ILE A 139 7.09 0.39 0.97
N LEU A 140 6.26 0.90 1.84
CA LEU A 140 6.62 1.33 3.18
C LEU A 140 5.74 0.57 4.16
N VAL A 141 6.36 -0.18 5.05
CA VAL A 141 5.68 -0.98 6.08
C VAL A 141 6.21 -0.61 7.46
N ASP A 142 5.48 -0.95 8.49
CA ASP A 142 6.00 -0.89 9.86
C ASP A 142 6.69 -2.20 10.27
N THR A 143 7.12 -2.28 11.52
CA THR A 143 7.81 -3.46 12.09
C THR A 143 6.91 -4.70 12.19
N PHE A 144 5.61 -4.59 11.96
CA PHE A 144 4.66 -5.70 11.86
C PHE A 144 4.37 -6.09 10.41
N GLY A 145 5.00 -5.43 9.42
CA GLY A 145 4.70 -5.64 8.02
C GLY A 145 3.39 -4.98 7.56
N LEU A 146 2.75 -4.16 8.40
CA LEU A 146 1.53 -3.44 8.01
C LEU A 146 1.86 -2.33 7.02
N LEU A 147 1.17 -2.32 5.88
CA LEU A 147 1.39 -1.37 4.81
C LEU A 147 1.00 0.07 5.23
N ILE A 148 1.95 0.98 5.13
CA ILE A 148 1.76 2.41 5.37
C ILE A 148 1.51 3.14 4.06
N ALA A 149 2.37 2.90 3.06
CA ALA A 149 2.27 3.51 1.75
C ALA A 149 2.84 2.60 0.66
N CYS A 150 2.36 2.76 -0.56
CA CYS A 150 2.85 2.07 -1.74
C CYS A 150 2.90 3.05 -2.92
N ARG A 151 3.96 2.97 -3.72
CA ARG A 151 4.12 3.73 -4.95
C ARG A 151 4.59 2.83 -6.07
N VAL A 152 3.99 2.97 -7.24
CA VAL A 152 4.36 2.21 -8.44
C VAL A 152 4.80 3.21 -9.50
N GLU A 153 6.02 3.03 -10.01
CA GLU A 153 6.66 3.92 -10.98
C GLU A 153 7.31 3.11 -12.10
N PRO A 154 7.70 3.75 -13.22
CA PRO A 154 8.57 3.13 -14.21
C PRO A 154 9.85 2.61 -13.55
N ALA A 155 10.38 1.46 -14.03
CA ALA A 155 11.50 0.79 -13.37
C ALA A 155 12.85 1.55 -13.48
N ASP A 156 12.96 2.54 -14.35
CA ASP A 156 14.11 3.44 -14.49
C ASP A 156 14.18 4.53 -13.41
N ILE A 157 13.10 4.74 -12.66
CA ILE A 157 13.12 5.67 -11.54
C ILE A 157 14.03 5.14 -10.43
N SER A 158 14.99 5.98 -10.01
CA SER A 158 15.93 5.62 -8.95
C SER A 158 15.22 5.44 -7.61
N ASP A 159 15.68 4.48 -6.80
CA ASP A 159 15.15 4.20 -5.47
C ASP A 159 15.19 5.45 -4.55
N ARG A 160 16.20 6.31 -4.73
CA ARG A 160 16.32 7.57 -3.97
C ARG A 160 15.20 8.55 -4.30
N ARG A 161 14.83 8.69 -5.59
CA ARG A 161 13.73 9.58 -6.01
C ARG A 161 12.39 9.04 -5.52
N ALA A 162 12.18 7.75 -5.65
CA ALA A 162 10.97 7.09 -5.15
C ALA A 162 10.85 7.20 -3.64
N ALA A 163 11.95 7.04 -2.90
CA ALA A 163 11.98 7.24 -1.45
C ALA A 163 11.58 8.66 -1.05
N ALA A 164 12.13 9.69 -1.71
CA ALA A 164 11.77 11.07 -1.43
C ALA A 164 10.27 11.34 -1.63
N LEU A 165 9.70 10.78 -2.71
CA LEU A 165 8.28 10.91 -3.02
C LEU A 165 7.38 10.09 -2.08
N LEU A 166 7.83 8.89 -1.65
CA LEU A 166 7.07 8.02 -0.75
C LEU A 166 7.05 8.57 0.68
N LEU A 167 8.17 9.12 1.12
CA LEU A 167 8.34 9.69 2.46
C LEU A 167 7.87 11.14 2.55
N GLY A 168 7.73 11.83 1.40
CA GLY A 168 7.16 13.17 1.34
C GLY A 168 5.74 13.20 1.87
N GLY A 169 5.49 14.07 2.86
CA GLY A 169 4.19 14.19 3.52
C GLY A 169 3.90 13.15 4.62
N LEU A 170 4.74 12.12 4.82
CA LEU A 170 4.53 11.15 5.89
C LEU A 170 4.62 11.77 7.28
N GLY A 171 5.48 12.75 7.47
CA GLY A 171 5.62 13.45 8.75
C GLY A 171 4.31 14.09 9.24
N ALA A 172 3.52 14.65 8.32
CA ALA A 172 2.20 15.18 8.63
C ALA A 172 1.18 14.08 8.99
N LEU A 173 1.32 12.89 8.38
CA LEU A 173 0.42 11.77 8.61
C LEU A 173 0.82 10.93 9.83
N PHE A 174 2.12 10.80 10.08
CA PHE A 174 2.71 9.96 11.12
C PHE A 174 3.87 10.70 11.82
N PRO A 175 3.57 11.66 12.70
CA PRO A 175 4.58 12.54 13.32
C PRO A 175 5.57 11.80 14.24
N ASN A 176 5.27 10.57 14.63
CA ASN A 176 6.09 9.79 15.54
C ASN A 176 7.17 8.95 14.85
N ILE A 177 7.28 9.00 13.52
CA ILE A 177 8.34 8.28 12.78
C ILE A 177 9.70 8.90 13.15
N ARG A 178 10.60 8.08 13.70
CA ARG A 178 11.97 8.47 14.08
C ARG A 178 13.04 7.73 13.28
N THR A 179 12.70 6.56 12.76
CA THR A 179 13.66 5.68 12.06
C THR A 179 13.06 5.17 10.77
N VAL A 180 13.81 5.28 9.69
CA VAL A 180 13.52 4.66 8.40
C VAL A 180 14.63 3.65 8.12
N ILE A 181 14.26 2.37 8.00
CA ILE A 181 15.17 1.29 7.60
C ILE A 181 14.98 1.07 6.10
N ALA A 182 16.06 1.10 5.35
CA ALA A 182 16.02 0.91 3.90
C ALA A 182 17.29 0.22 3.42
N ASP A 183 17.21 -0.53 2.32
CA ASP A 183 18.36 -1.15 1.68
C ASP A 183 19.35 -0.10 1.14
N ALA A 184 20.60 -0.52 0.88
CA ALA A 184 21.72 0.33 0.45
C ALA A 184 21.38 1.19 -0.79
N GLY A 185 20.57 0.69 -1.73
CA GLY A 185 20.08 1.43 -2.90
C GLY A 185 19.28 2.69 -2.56
N HIS A 186 18.68 2.75 -1.38
CA HIS A 186 17.89 3.87 -0.87
C HIS A 186 18.70 4.85 -0.02
N GLN A 187 19.97 4.50 0.32
CA GLN A 187 20.80 5.34 1.18
C GLN A 187 21.30 6.59 0.45
N SER A 188 21.00 7.75 0.99
CA SER A 188 21.52 9.04 0.52
C SER A 188 21.55 10.05 1.66
N ARG A 189 22.71 10.73 1.81
CA ARG A 189 22.84 11.87 2.74
C ARG A 189 21.85 13.00 2.43
N LYS A 190 21.49 13.19 1.14
CA LYS A 190 20.45 14.14 0.72
C LYS A 190 19.06 13.70 1.16
N LEU A 191 18.73 12.42 1.04
CA LEU A 191 17.45 11.87 1.49
C LEU A 191 17.34 11.98 3.01
N ALA A 192 18.38 11.62 3.74
CA ALA A 192 18.45 11.77 5.20
C ALA A 192 18.19 13.22 5.63
N ARG A 193 18.85 14.22 5.00
CA ARG A 193 18.63 15.65 5.26
C ARG A 193 17.22 16.11 4.92
N HIS A 194 16.67 15.67 3.78
CA HIS A 194 15.33 16.03 3.35
C HIS A 194 14.27 15.48 4.32
N LEU A 195 14.48 14.27 4.82
CA LEU A 195 13.60 13.65 5.84
C LEU A 195 13.72 14.37 7.18
N LEU A 196 14.92 14.79 7.58
CA LEU A 196 15.14 15.58 8.79
C LEU A 196 14.41 16.93 8.75
N GLN A 197 14.32 17.55 7.58
CA GLN A 197 13.60 18.81 7.39
C GLN A 197 12.08 18.66 7.40
N GLN A 198 11.56 17.50 6.94
CA GLN A 198 10.12 17.24 6.89
C GLN A 198 9.54 16.59 8.14
N VAL A 199 10.36 15.85 8.88
CA VAL A 199 10.02 15.23 10.15
C VAL A 199 10.83 15.96 11.20
N ALA A 200 10.26 16.97 11.83
CA ALA A 200 10.89 17.70 12.93
C ALA A 200 11.11 16.79 14.15
N GLY A 201 12.08 15.89 14.05
CA GLY A 201 12.45 14.94 15.07
C GLY A 201 13.57 14.05 14.57
N SER A 202 14.64 13.98 15.30
CA SER A 202 15.91 13.29 15.06
C SER A 202 15.84 12.00 14.23
N TYR A 203 16.36 12.06 13.01
CA TYR A 203 16.68 10.91 12.18
C TYR A 203 17.97 10.25 12.68
N ARG A 204 17.95 8.97 13.00
CA ARG A 204 19.14 8.12 13.14
C ARG A 204 19.21 7.17 11.95
N SER A 205 20.19 7.35 11.10
CA SER A 205 20.64 6.31 10.17
C SER A 205 21.37 5.24 11.00
N SER A 206 20.74 4.10 11.22
CA SER A 206 21.47 2.93 11.71
C SER A 206 22.14 2.27 10.52
N ASN A 207 23.46 2.36 10.44
CA ASN A 207 24.27 1.42 9.67
C ASN A 207 23.95 0.02 10.19
N VAL A 208 23.23 -0.78 9.45
CA VAL A 208 23.21 -2.23 9.64
C VAL A 208 24.59 -2.67 9.21
N GLY A 209 25.43 -3.02 10.19
CA GLY A 209 26.79 -3.46 10.00
C GLY A 209 26.86 -4.61 9.00
N SER A 210 27.82 -4.51 8.10
CA SER A 210 28.27 -5.62 7.26
C SER A 210 28.44 -6.87 8.10
N VAL A 211 27.68 -7.91 7.75
CA VAL A 211 27.91 -9.28 8.23
C VAL A 211 29.36 -9.62 7.86
N PRO A 212 30.23 -10.00 8.79
CA PRO A 212 31.60 -10.38 8.46
C PRO A 212 31.56 -11.62 7.57
N SER A 213 32.17 -11.54 6.39
CA SER A 213 32.42 -12.66 5.51
C SER A 213 33.20 -13.72 6.31
N ARG A 214 32.63 -14.92 6.43
CA ARG A 214 33.35 -16.10 6.93
C ARG A 214 34.60 -16.27 6.09
N SER A 215 35.75 -16.02 6.67
CA SER A 215 37.03 -16.44 6.14
C SER A 215 37.04 -17.96 5.99
N GLN A 216 37.30 -18.44 4.79
CA GLN A 216 37.61 -19.82 4.50
C GLN A 216 38.86 -20.19 5.31
N ALA A 217 38.68 -21.07 6.27
CA ALA A 217 39.79 -21.78 6.88
C ALA A 217 40.26 -22.84 5.88
N SER A 218 41.46 -22.67 5.36
CA SER A 218 42.18 -23.66 4.59
C SER A 218 42.50 -24.90 5.46
N PRO A 219 42.40 -26.12 4.97
CA PRO A 219 42.92 -27.28 5.67
C PRO A 219 44.43 -27.33 5.44
N GLY A 220 45.20 -27.20 6.47
CA GLY A 220 46.62 -27.48 6.51
C GLY A 220 46.87 -28.81 7.21
N LEU A 221 47.51 -29.74 6.46
CA LEU A 221 48.31 -30.89 6.88
C LEU A 221 47.78 -31.81 8.00
#